data_95c99e019bf3b68012fddecdf7d30b36
#
_entry.id   95c99e019bf3b68012fddecdf7d30b36
#
_cell.length_a   1.000
_cell.length_b   1.000
_cell.length_c   1.000
_cell.angle_alpha   90.00
_cell.angle_beta   90.00
_cell.angle_gamma   90.00
#
_symmetry.space_group_name_H-M   'P 1'
#
loop_
_entity.id
_entity.type
_entity.pdbx_description
1 polymer ?
#
loop_
_entity_poly.entity_id
_entity_poly.type
_entity_poly.pdbx_seq_one_letter_code
_entity_poly.pdbx_strand_id
1 'polypeptide(L)'
;AKAILPPRIQELASRHGFRYTRLSINSARTRWGSCSSKGHINLSLYLMILPLRLSDYVLLHELCHTQEMNHGPRFWTLMDKVTQQQSGTLRNELRHYPSPFREDNTKTEENLYPS
;
A
#
# COMPACT_ATOMS: atom_id res chain seq x y z
N ALA A 1 -10.02 5.54 -10.78
CA ALA A 1 -8.83 4.85 -10.25
C ALA A 1 -7.74 4.72 -11.31
N LYS A 2 -8.12 4.33 -12.51
CA LYS A 2 -7.11 4.14 -13.56
C LYS A 2 -6.51 5.45 -14.07
N ALA A 3 -7.19 6.56 -13.80
CA ALA A 3 -6.66 7.86 -14.20
C ALA A 3 -5.76 8.48 -13.15
N ILE A 4 -5.88 8.05 -11.89
CA ILE A 4 -5.21 8.71 -10.77
C ILE A 4 -4.12 7.85 -10.16
N LEU A 5 -4.39 6.56 -9.91
CA LEU A 5 -3.44 5.71 -9.22
C LEU A 5 -2.15 5.44 -9.99
N PRO A 6 -2.21 5.11 -11.31
CA PRO A 6 -0.96 4.85 -12.00
C PRO A 6 0.01 6.03 -12.03
N PRO A 7 -0.43 7.27 -12.35
CA PRO A 7 0.52 8.38 -12.28
C PRO A 7 1.03 8.63 -10.88
N ARG A 8 0.20 8.41 -9.86
CA ARG A 8 0.62 8.69 -8.50
C ARG A 8 1.68 7.70 -8.04
N ILE A 9 1.49 6.40 -8.29
CA ILE A 9 2.49 5.43 -7.87
C ILE A 9 3.77 5.61 -8.67
N GLN A 10 3.67 6.02 -9.93
CA GLN A 10 4.85 6.29 -10.74
C GLN A 10 5.62 7.47 -10.16
N GLU A 11 4.92 8.50 -9.74
CA GLU A 11 5.57 9.66 -9.11
C GLU A 11 6.29 9.26 -7.83
N LEU A 12 5.64 8.47 -6.98
CA LEU A 12 6.24 8.04 -5.74
C LEU A 12 7.43 7.12 -5.99
N ALA A 13 7.31 6.22 -6.96
CA ALA A 13 8.42 5.34 -7.31
C ALA A 13 9.63 6.14 -7.79
N SER A 14 9.41 7.12 -8.64
CA SER A 14 10.46 7.97 -9.15
C SER A 14 11.13 8.77 -8.04
N ARG A 15 10.30 9.33 -7.16
CA ARG A 15 10.78 10.18 -6.07
C ARG A 15 11.68 9.42 -5.11
N HIS A 16 11.37 8.15 -4.87
CA HIS A 16 12.09 7.35 -3.87
C HIS A 16 12.99 6.27 -4.48
N GLY A 17 13.08 6.21 -5.80
CA GLY A 17 14.00 5.27 -6.43
C GLY A 17 13.52 3.84 -6.46
N PHE A 18 12.23 3.62 -6.47
CA PHE A 18 11.66 2.28 -6.57
C PHE A 18 11.39 1.90 -8.02
N ARG A 19 11.32 0.60 -8.27
CA ARG A 19 10.97 0.05 -9.57
C ARG A 19 9.94 -1.05 -9.41
N TYR A 20 8.97 -1.05 -10.28
CA TYR A 20 8.02 -2.15 -10.36
C TYR A 20 7.88 -2.55 -11.84
N THR A 21 7.52 -3.82 -12.07
CA THR A 21 7.50 -4.35 -13.44
C THR A 21 6.11 -4.31 -14.05
N ARG A 22 5.08 -4.34 -13.22
CA ARG A 22 3.71 -4.34 -13.71
C ARG A 22 2.79 -3.73 -12.65
N LEU A 23 1.78 -3.04 -13.11
CA LEU A 23 0.77 -2.48 -12.23
C LEU A 23 -0.60 -2.89 -12.75
N SER A 24 -1.43 -3.38 -11.84
CA SER A 24 -2.82 -3.72 -12.14
C SER A 24 -3.73 -3.09 -11.12
N ILE A 25 -4.92 -2.70 -11.55
CA ILE A 25 -5.94 -2.16 -10.66
C ILE A 25 -7.15 -3.06 -10.77
N ASN A 26 -7.67 -3.47 -9.63
CA ASN A 26 -8.79 -4.39 -9.57
C ASN A 26 -9.82 -3.91 -8.57
N SER A 27 -10.90 -4.67 -8.43
CA SER A 27 -11.97 -4.32 -7.51
C SER A 27 -11.95 -5.20 -6.26
N ALA A 28 -10.78 -5.69 -5.87
CA ALA A 28 -10.66 -6.54 -4.70
C ALA A 28 -11.12 -5.81 -3.45
N ARG A 29 -11.82 -6.53 -2.59
CA ARG A 29 -12.34 -6.00 -1.33
C ARG A 29 -11.68 -6.63 -0.12
N THR A 30 -10.68 -7.48 -0.33
CA THR A 30 -10.03 -8.17 0.76
C THR A 30 -8.69 -7.56 1.14
N ARG A 31 -8.16 -6.69 0.31
CA ARG A 31 -6.90 -6.02 0.61
C ARG A 31 -6.79 -4.74 -0.22
N TRP A 32 -6.05 -3.78 0.30
CA TRP A 32 -5.82 -2.52 -0.40
C TRP A 32 -4.86 -2.68 -1.57
N GLY A 33 -3.90 -3.57 -1.44
CA GLY A 33 -2.92 -3.81 -2.48
C GLY A 33 -2.07 -5.02 -2.19
N SER A 34 -1.22 -5.38 -3.14
CA SER A 34 -0.28 -6.47 -2.99
C SER A 34 0.89 -6.26 -3.93
N CYS A 35 1.99 -6.96 -3.64
CA CYS A 35 3.18 -6.93 -4.48
C CYS A 35 3.77 -8.32 -4.52
N SER A 36 4.04 -8.83 -5.72
CA SER A 36 4.67 -10.12 -5.87
C SER A 36 6.19 -9.99 -5.84
N SER A 37 6.87 -11.12 -5.70
CA SER A 37 8.33 -11.14 -5.73
C SER A 37 8.91 -10.69 -7.06
N LYS A 38 8.08 -10.66 -8.09
CA LYS A 38 8.51 -10.23 -9.42
C LYS A 38 8.25 -8.74 -9.68
N GLY A 39 7.82 -8.02 -8.65
CA GLY A 39 7.57 -6.59 -8.81
C GLY A 39 6.23 -6.27 -9.43
N HIS A 40 5.30 -7.21 -9.44
CA HIS A 40 3.95 -6.97 -9.93
C HIS A 40 3.11 -6.39 -8.79
N ILE A 41 2.63 -5.17 -8.96
CA ILE A 41 1.84 -4.50 -7.95
C ILE A 41 0.38 -4.50 -8.37
N ASN A 42 -0.49 -4.91 -7.46
CA ASN A 42 -1.93 -4.84 -7.63
C ASN A 42 -2.50 -3.85 -6.64
N LEU A 43 -3.35 -2.97 -7.11
CA LEU A 43 -3.98 -1.96 -6.26
C LEU A 43 -5.49 -2.08 -6.37
N SER A 44 -6.16 -1.92 -5.25
CA SER A 44 -7.62 -1.91 -5.24
C SER A 44 -8.13 -0.54 -5.65
N LEU A 45 -9.16 -0.51 -6.49
CA LEU A 45 -9.77 0.76 -6.86
C LEU A 45 -10.37 1.46 -5.63
N TYR A 46 -10.64 0.72 -4.57
CA TYR A 46 -11.19 1.30 -3.35
C TYR A 46 -10.20 2.18 -2.60
N LEU A 47 -8.93 2.20 -3.04
CA LEU A 47 -7.99 3.17 -2.51
C LEU A 47 -8.47 4.60 -2.73
N MET A 48 -9.34 4.80 -3.72
CA MET A 48 -9.85 6.13 -4.02
C MET A 48 -10.74 6.71 -2.92
N ILE A 49 -11.23 5.89 -2.01
CA ILE A 49 -12.04 6.41 -0.90
C ILE A 49 -11.18 6.90 0.26
N LEU A 50 -9.90 6.63 0.24
CA LEU A 50 -9.00 7.02 1.34
C LEU A 50 -8.51 8.45 1.17
N PRO A 51 -8.23 9.15 2.28
CA PRO A 51 -7.48 10.39 2.18
C PRO A 51 -6.15 10.14 1.48
N LEU A 52 -5.63 11.16 0.82
CA LEU A 52 -4.41 11.02 0.04
C LEU A 52 -3.26 10.46 0.86
N ARG A 53 -3.09 10.92 2.10
CA ARG A 53 -1.98 10.42 2.92
C ARG A 53 -2.06 8.92 3.17
N LEU A 54 -3.27 8.38 3.28
CA LEU A 54 -3.44 6.94 3.51
C LEU A 54 -3.29 6.15 2.22
N SER A 55 -3.82 6.65 1.12
CA SER A 55 -3.60 5.96 -0.15
C SER A 55 -2.12 5.97 -0.51
N ASP A 56 -1.43 7.09 -0.29
CA ASP A 56 0.01 7.14 -0.52
C ASP A 56 0.75 6.14 0.36
N TYR A 57 0.32 5.98 1.61
CA TYR A 57 0.91 4.98 2.49
C TYR A 57 0.82 3.59 1.87
N VAL A 58 -0.35 3.25 1.32
CA VAL A 58 -0.53 1.94 0.68
C VAL A 58 0.39 1.81 -0.52
N LEU A 59 0.45 2.85 -1.36
CA LEU A 59 1.31 2.81 -2.54
C LEU A 59 2.77 2.62 -2.15
N LEU A 60 3.22 3.35 -1.12
CA LEU A 60 4.59 3.22 -0.64
C LEU A 60 4.83 1.85 -0.02
N HIS A 61 3.84 1.30 0.67
CA HIS A 61 3.94 -0.03 1.24
C HIS A 61 4.23 -1.07 0.16
N GLU A 62 3.48 -1.01 -0.94
CA GLU A 62 3.72 -1.96 -2.02
C GLU A 62 5.03 -1.70 -2.75
N LEU A 63 5.40 -0.44 -2.91
CA LEU A 63 6.68 -0.13 -3.52
C LEU A 63 7.85 -0.62 -2.68
N CYS A 64 7.74 -0.51 -1.36
CA CYS A 64 8.80 -1.03 -0.49
C CYS A 64 8.95 -2.53 -0.65
N HIS A 65 7.88 -3.25 -0.93
CA HIS A 65 7.95 -4.69 -1.18
C HIS A 65 8.73 -5.04 -2.44
N THR A 66 8.94 -4.11 -3.35
CA THR A 66 9.80 -4.39 -4.50
C THR A 66 11.26 -4.57 -4.08
N GLN A 67 11.61 -4.10 -2.89
CA GLN A 67 12.96 -4.25 -2.36
C GLN A 67 13.02 -5.18 -1.16
N GLU A 68 11.99 -5.17 -0.31
CA GLU A 68 11.97 -5.99 0.90
C GLU A 68 10.62 -6.68 0.99
N MET A 69 10.58 -7.94 0.57
CA MET A 69 9.32 -8.68 0.53
C MET A 69 8.75 -9.00 1.90
N ASN A 70 9.62 -9.23 2.89
CA ASN A 70 9.17 -9.57 4.23
C ASN A 70 8.95 -8.31 5.06
N HIS A 71 7.98 -8.37 5.99
CA HIS A 71 7.74 -7.28 6.92
C HIS A 71 8.74 -7.31 8.08
N GLY A 72 10.01 -7.46 7.77
CA GLY A 72 11.06 -7.48 8.79
C GLY A 72 11.60 -6.07 9.06
N PRO A 73 12.68 -5.99 9.87
CA PRO A 73 13.23 -4.69 10.22
C PRO A 73 13.64 -3.84 9.03
N ARG A 74 14.15 -4.47 7.98
CA ARG A 74 14.56 -3.71 6.79
C ARG A 74 13.37 -3.06 6.10
N PHE A 75 12.24 -3.77 6.04
CA PHE A 75 11.04 -3.24 5.43
C PHE A 75 10.57 -2.00 6.20
N TRP A 76 10.48 -2.11 7.51
CA TRP A 76 9.98 -1.01 8.32
C TRP A 76 10.95 0.17 8.38
N THR A 77 12.25 -0.10 8.31
CA THR A 77 13.22 0.98 8.20
C THR A 77 13.00 1.75 6.89
N LEU A 78 12.76 1.01 5.81
CA LEU A 78 12.52 1.64 4.52
C LEU A 78 11.20 2.41 4.52
N MET A 79 10.15 1.84 5.12
CA MET A 79 8.88 2.55 5.24
C MET A 79 9.03 3.85 6.03
N ASP A 80 9.78 3.81 7.12
CA ASP A 80 9.99 5.04 7.89
C ASP A 80 10.76 6.08 7.10
N LYS A 81 11.70 5.64 6.28
CA LYS A 81 12.45 6.57 5.46
C LYS A 81 11.55 7.27 4.45
N VAL A 82 10.68 6.53 3.77
CA VAL A 82 9.85 7.12 2.71
C VAL A 82 8.62 7.84 3.25
N THR A 83 8.24 7.58 4.50
CA THR A 83 7.12 8.27 5.14
C THR A 83 7.58 9.31 6.14
N GLN A 84 8.88 9.59 6.21
CA GLN A 84 9.44 10.57 7.13
C GLN A 84 9.12 10.22 8.58
N GLN A 85 9.31 8.96 8.92
CA GLN A 85 9.13 8.42 10.28
C GLN A 85 7.67 8.33 10.70
N GLN A 86 6.74 8.33 9.74
CA GLN A 86 5.32 8.30 10.07
C GLN A 86 4.65 6.98 9.72
N SER A 87 5.43 5.94 9.38
CA SER A 87 4.82 4.69 8.96
C SER A 87 3.93 4.07 10.05
N GLY A 88 4.36 4.11 11.31
CA GLY A 88 3.56 3.57 12.40
C GLY A 88 2.26 4.33 12.60
N THR A 89 2.32 5.65 12.52
CA THR A 89 1.14 6.49 12.68
C THR A 89 0.14 6.25 11.53
N LEU A 90 0.65 6.21 10.31
CA LEU A 90 -0.20 6.00 9.14
C LEU A 90 -0.80 4.61 9.13
N ARG A 91 -0.01 3.60 9.52
CA ARG A 91 -0.49 2.24 9.61
C ARG A 91 -1.63 2.13 10.62
N ASN A 92 -1.46 2.76 11.77
CA ASN A 92 -2.48 2.75 12.80
C ASN A 92 -3.75 3.49 12.33
N GLU A 93 -3.58 4.60 11.64
CA GLU A 93 -4.70 5.35 11.13
C GLU A 93 -5.48 4.54 10.10
N LEU A 94 -4.77 3.88 9.19
CA LEU A 94 -5.40 3.06 8.17
C LEU A 94 -6.17 1.90 8.79
N ARG A 95 -5.58 1.27 9.80
CA ARG A 95 -6.18 0.14 10.51
C ARG A 95 -7.53 0.50 11.11
N HIS A 96 -7.69 1.74 11.56
CA HIS A 96 -8.91 2.20 12.19
C HIS A 96 -9.83 2.98 11.26
N TYR A 97 -9.45 3.11 10.01
CA TYR A 97 -10.24 3.86 9.05
C TYR A 97 -11.48 3.06 8.65
N PRO A 98 -12.66 3.67 8.64
CA PRO A 98 -13.87 2.98 8.18
C PRO A 98 -13.69 2.53 6.74
N SER A 99 -14.01 1.27 6.48
CA SER A 99 -13.72 0.66 5.19
C SER A 99 -14.90 -0.20 4.75
N PRO A 100 -15.21 -0.24 3.46
CA PRO A 100 -16.25 -1.14 2.97
C PRO A 100 -15.88 -2.61 3.12
N PHE A 101 -14.62 -2.90 3.48
CA PHE A 101 -14.18 -4.28 3.68
C PHE A 101 -14.51 -4.81 5.06
N ARG A 102 -14.99 -3.98 5.99
CA ARG A 102 -15.06 -4.30 7.40
C ARG A 102 -16.49 -4.47 7.87
N GLU A 103 -17.18 -5.33 7.20
CA GLU A 103 -18.58 -5.54 7.53
C GLU A 103 -18.76 -6.18 8.89
N ASP A 104 -17.95 -7.15 9.20
CA ASP A 104 -18.12 -7.87 10.45
C ASP A 104 -17.08 -7.51 11.48
N ASN A 105 -16.11 -6.71 11.12
CA ASN A 105 -15.08 -6.23 12.02
C ASN A 105 -14.26 -7.27 12.71
N THR A 106 -14.34 -8.48 12.28
CA THR A 106 -13.54 -9.52 12.90
C THR A 106 -12.19 -9.66 12.24
N LYS A 107 -12.05 -9.09 11.08
CA LYS A 107 -10.80 -9.19 10.36
C LYS A 107 -9.95 -7.97 10.62
N THR A 108 -8.68 -8.18 10.74
CA THR A 108 -7.73 -7.12 11.00
C THR A 108 -7.08 -6.71 9.72
N GLU A 109 -6.18 -5.74 9.83
CA GLU A 109 -5.41 -5.33 8.68
C GLU A 109 -4.55 -6.45 8.11
N GLU A 110 -4.31 -7.51 8.88
CA GLU A 110 -3.56 -8.65 8.37
C GLU A 110 -4.25 -9.27 7.18
N ASN A 111 -5.57 -9.17 7.13
CA ASN A 111 -6.32 -9.67 5.99
C ASN A 111 -6.24 -8.73 4.81
N LEU A 112 -5.94 -7.46 5.05
CA LEU A 112 -5.73 -6.48 3.99
C LEU A 112 -4.29 -6.53 3.49
N TYR A 113 -3.37 -6.91 4.35
CA TYR A 113 -1.95 -7.00 4.05
C TYR A 113 -1.40 -8.33 4.52
N PRO A 114 -1.70 -9.41 3.81
CA PRO A 114 -1.27 -10.73 4.26
C PRO A 114 0.24 -10.92 4.20
N SER A 115 0.92 -10.13 3.45
CA SER A 115 2.39 -10.25 3.39
C SER A 115 3.08 -9.15 4.21
#